data_38f241a72d786a6094388b64be3db316
#
_entry.id   38f241a72d786a6094388b64be3db316
#
_cell.length_a   1.000
_cell.length_b   1.000
_cell.length_c   1.000
_cell.angle_alpha   90.00
_cell.angle_beta   90.00
_cell.angle_gamma   90.00
#
_symmetry.space_group_name_H-M   'P 1'
#
loop_
_entity.id
_entity.type
_entity.pdbx_description
1 polymer ?
#
loop_
_entity_poly.entity_id
_entity_poly.type
_entity_poly.pdbx_seq_one_letter_code
_entity_poly.pdbx_strand_id
1 'polypeptide(L)'
;MRKKLAYIVLACSLAFSLAACGNEEPEEVPAAEEPAVEDTVTVEEPAQEEVVEEETRDGMYRSELTNEWIDESLRNQRPVAVMIDNESIALPHYGITQADVVYEMMNSTLNGHITRFMVLVKDWEKIEQLGSIRSTRTTNLQLAPEWDAVVCHDGGPFYIDLFTKNPYVDNFNGGFGRVDNGKSREFTEYVLTGDLDKKFDNSGVSREYTQYYQGAHFQFASEANPVDLSSGNGAVDCTNIELPFEHNDSCLEYIAETDTYRYSEYGKEYKDAANGEYMEFTNVILQECKYEQLDDNGYMNFFVKEGDGMSGYYITGGKAVPVTWEKQDDIYPTRYYDLDGNEITLNTGKTYIALVAPDVWDDLVIE
;
A
#
# COMPACT_ATOMS: atom_id res chain seq x y z
N MET A 1 47.68 -16.33 24.15
CA MET A 1 48.15 -14.98 24.47
C MET A 1 46.94 -14.07 24.66
N ARG A 2 46.70 -13.64 25.90
CA ARG A 2 45.57 -12.77 26.28
C ARG A 2 45.97 -11.32 26.01
N LYS A 3 45.17 -10.55 25.31
CA LYS A 3 45.24 -9.08 25.33
C LYS A 3 43.90 -8.51 25.85
N LYS A 4 44.01 -7.86 27.00
CA LYS A 4 42.96 -7.08 27.66
C LYS A 4 42.81 -5.75 26.94
N LEU A 5 41.59 -5.32 26.70
CA LEU A 5 41.32 -3.95 26.31
C LEU A 5 40.61 -3.24 27.46
N ALA A 6 41.12 -2.07 27.81
CA ALA A 6 40.72 -1.26 28.94
C ALA A 6 39.58 -0.31 28.55
N TYR A 7 38.57 -0.18 29.42
CA TYR A 7 37.53 0.83 29.35
C TYR A 7 38.03 2.16 29.93
N ILE A 8 37.88 3.24 29.20
CA ILE A 8 38.06 4.60 29.72
C ILE A 8 36.66 5.16 29.97
N VAL A 9 36.36 5.43 31.24
CA VAL A 9 35.20 6.16 31.73
C VAL A 9 35.60 7.61 31.84
N LEU A 10 34.94 8.52 31.16
CA LEU A 10 35.09 9.96 31.29
C LEU A 10 33.92 10.54 32.05
N ALA A 11 34.17 10.91 33.32
CA ALA A 11 33.22 11.63 34.16
C ALA A 11 33.41 13.14 33.94
N CYS A 12 32.38 13.87 33.56
CA CYS A 12 32.36 15.33 33.61
C CYS A 12 31.52 15.78 34.80
N SER A 13 32.18 16.47 35.70
CA SER A 13 31.71 17.04 36.94
C SER A 13 30.98 18.38 36.68
N LEU A 14 29.82 18.56 37.32
CA LEU A 14 29.10 19.84 37.48
C LEU A 14 29.88 20.74 38.44
N ALA A 15 30.06 21.99 38.08
CA ALA A 15 30.44 23.06 39.00
C ALA A 15 29.26 24.07 39.11
N PHE A 16 28.70 24.18 40.32
CA PHE A 16 27.83 25.24 40.76
C PHE A 16 28.66 26.43 41.17
N SER A 17 28.28 27.63 40.76
CA SER A 17 28.76 28.87 41.38
C SER A 17 27.58 29.78 41.71
N LEU A 18 27.40 30.00 43.01
CA LEU A 18 26.56 30.99 43.68
C LEU A 18 27.37 32.28 43.86
N ALA A 19 26.81 33.42 43.53
CA ALA A 19 27.16 34.71 44.10
C ALA A 19 25.90 35.61 43.92
N ALA A 20 25.25 36.00 44.93
CA ALA A 20 25.38 36.94 46.00
C ALA A 20 24.88 38.37 45.61
N CYS A 21 23.91 38.82 46.41
CA CYS A 21 23.17 40.06 46.42
C CYS A 21 23.99 41.36 46.33
N GLY A 22 23.39 42.39 45.72
CA GLY A 22 23.70 43.78 45.94
C GLY A 22 22.47 44.60 45.66
N ASN A 23 21.92 45.23 46.74
CA ASN A 23 20.85 46.21 46.70
C ASN A 23 21.44 47.55 46.26
N GLU A 24 20.75 48.28 45.36
CA GLU A 24 20.76 49.77 45.37
C GLU A 24 19.39 50.24 44.89
N GLU A 25 18.88 51.26 45.61
CA GLU A 25 17.57 51.90 45.46
C GLU A 25 17.60 52.97 44.34
N PRO A 26 16.44 53.51 43.92
CA PRO A 26 16.26 54.16 42.61
C PRO A 26 16.42 55.68 42.67
N GLU A 27 16.93 56.24 41.58
CA GLU A 27 16.86 57.68 41.26
C GLU A 27 15.69 57.98 40.33
N GLU A 28 14.82 58.88 40.77
CA GLU A 28 13.72 59.46 39.99
C GLU A 28 14.27 60.45 38.93
N VAL A 29 13.76 60.35 37.69
CA VAL A 29 13.85 61.43 36.67
C VAL A 29 12.51 61.53 35.92
N PRO A 30 12.08 62.70 35.49
CA PRO A 30 10.69 63.16 35.42
C PRO A 30 10.00 62.83 34.07
N ALA A 31 8.67 62.88 34.16
CA ALA A 31 7.71 62.67 33.07
C ALA A 31 7.92 63.58 31.85
N ALA A 32 7.85 62.99 30.65
CA ALA A 32 7.56 63.69 29.42
C ALA A 32 6.31 63.08 28.76
N GLU A 33 5.46 63.98 28.27
CA GLU A 33 4.10 63.79 27.77
C GLU A 33 4.00 62.83 26.57
N GLU A 34 2.93 62.04 26.56
CA GLU A 34 2.46 61.22 25.45
C GLU A 34 1.92 62.06 24.28
N PRO A 35 2.04 61.59 23.06
CA PRO A 35 0.98 61.75 22.08
C PRO A 35 0.22 60.46 21.86
N ALA A 36 -1.08 60.55 22.06
CA ALA A 36 -2.04 59.50 21.73
C ALA A 36 -2.01 59.17 20.25
N VAL A 37 -1.76 57.89 19.94
CA VAL A 37 -2.12 57.28 18.65
C VAL A 37 -3.01 56.11 18.96
N GLU A 38 -4.29 56.27 18.65
CA GLU A 38 -5.25 55.16 18.59
C GLU A 38 -4.90 54.28 17.39
N ASP A 39 -4.16 53.20 17.59
CA ASP A 39 -4.14 52.06 16.67
C ASP A 39 -5.09 51.00 17.19
N THR A 40 -6.27 50.96 16.59
CA THR A 40 -7.21 49.85 16.72
C THR A 40 -6.59 48.64 16.02
N VAL A 41 -5.90 47.80 16.79
CA VAL A 41 -5.54 46.47 16.38
C VAL A 41 -6.85 45.63 16.40
N THR A 42 -7.45 45.43 15.23
CA THR A 42 -8.44 44.41 15.02
C THR A 42 -7.73 43.09 15.20
N VAL A 43 -7.97 42.44 16.35
CA VAL A 43 -7.64 41.02 16.55
C VAL A 43 -8.61 40.25 15.66
N GLU A 44 -8.14 39.76 14.53
CA GLU A 44 -8.86 38.72 13.79
C GLU A 44 -8.97 37.50 14.72
N GLU A 45 -10.19 37.17 15.08
CA GLU A 45 -10.53 35.91 15.74
C GLU A 45 -10.04 34.76 14.83
N PRO A 46 -9.28 33.77 15.34
CA PRO A 46 -8.89 32.64 14.50
C PRO A 46 -10.15 31.97 13.96
N ALA A 47 -10.19 31.81 12.64
CA ALA A 47 -11.25 31.08 11.95
C ALA A 47 -11.46 29.73 12.69
N GLN A 48 -12.67 29.51 13.18
CA GLN A 48 -13.06 28.21 13.71
C GLN A 48 -12.95 27.24 12.54
N GLU A 49 -12.05 26.26 12.64
CA GLU A 49 -12.09 25.09 11.77
C GLU A 49 -13.48 24.48 11.94
N GLU A 50 -14.27 24.48 10.88
CA GLU A 50 -15.52 23.73 10.83
C GLU A 50 -15.17 22.27 11.09
N VAL A 51 -15.54 21.76 12.25
CA VAL A 51 -15.50 20.33 12.53
C VAL A 51 -16.52 19.69 11.60
N VAL A 52 -16.04 19.15 10.49
CA VAL A 52 -16.86 18.33 9.60
C VAL A 52 -17.22 17.09 10.41
N GLU A 53 -18.48 16.98 10.83
CA GLU A 53 -18.96 15.73 11.45
C GLU A 53 -18.73 14.60 10.44
N GLU A 54 -17.94 13.59 10.84
CA GLU A 54 -17.78 12.41 10.01
C GLU A 54 -19.15 11.77 9.78
N GLU A 55 -19.50 11.54 8.50
CA GLU A 55 -20.71 10.83 8.14
C GLU A 55 -20.69 9.45 8.80
N THR A 56 -21.78 9.07 9.47
CA THR A 56 -21.95 7.72 10.05
C THR A 56 -23.10 7.02 9.36
N ARG A 57 -22.96 5.71 9.11
CA ARG A 57 -24.01 4.86 8.54
C ARG A 57 -24.27 3.69 9.47
N ASP A 58 -25.53 3.51 9.88
CA ASP A 58 -25.90 2.43 10.78
C ASP A 58 -25.52 1.05 10.23
N GLY A 59 -24.79 0.27 11.04
CA GLY A 59 -24.36 -1.08 10.66
C GLY A 59 -23.21 -1.12 9.65
N MET A 60 -22.57 0.01 9.36
CA MET A 60 -21.45 0.10 8.41
C MET A 60 -20.26 0.83 9.03
N TYR A 61 -19.08 0.58 8.49
CA TYR A 61 -17.85 1.33 8.80
C TYR A 61 -17.04 1.59 7.53
N ARG A 62 -16.11 2.52 7.60
CA ARG A 62 -15.18 2.81 6.49
C ARG A 62 -14.10 1.74 6.44
N SER A 63 -14.00 1.03 5.30
CA SER A 63 -12.98 0.02 5.05
C SER A 63 -11.57 0.61 5.18
N GLU A 64 -10.71 -0.04 5.90
CA GLU A 64 -9.29 0.32 6.02
C GLU A 64 -8.48 0.08 4.73
N LEU A 65 -9.04 -0.64 3.75
CA LEU A 65 -8.42 -0.90 2.45
C LEU A 65 -8.84 0.11 1.37
N THR A 66 -10.11 0.58 1.39
CA THR A 66 -10.68 1.39 0.32
C THR A 66 -11.39 2.66 0.81
N ASN A 67 -11.60 2.82 2.11
CA ASN A 67 -12.45 3.84 2.71
C ASN A 67 -13.92 3.81 2.23
N GLU A 68 -14.34 2.76 1.53
CA GLU A 68 -15.75 2.55 1.19
C GLU A 68 -16.55 2.09 2.41
N TRP A 69 -17.86 2.34 2.39
CA TRP A 69 -18.76 1.85 3.42
C TRP A 69 -19.00 0.35 3.26
N ILE A 70 -18.59 -0.44 4.24
CA ILE A 70 -18.81 -1.89 4.28
C ILE A 70 -19.48 -2.29 5.60
N ASP A 71 -19.98 -3.53 5.66
CA ASP A 71 -20.70 -4.05 6.83
C ASP A 71 -19.83 -4.03 8.08
N GLU A 72 -20.37 -3.56 9.20
CA GLU A 72 -19.70 -3.44 10.50
C GLU A 72 -19.13 -4.78 11.01
N SER A 73 -19.76 -5.91 10.65
CA SER A 73 -19.28 -7.24 11.03
C SER A 73 -17.89 -7.57 10.47
N LEU A 74 -17.47 -6.89 9.40
CA LEU A 74 -16.18 -7.09 8.76
C LEU A 74 -15.03 -6.30 9.42
N ARG A 75 -15.33 -5.42 10.38
CA ARG A 75 -14.34 -4.49 10.98
C ARG A 75 -13.07 -5.20 11.46
N ASN A 76 -13.23 -6.33 12.12
CA ASN A 76 -12.10 -7.09 12.65
C ASN A 76 -11.62 -8.21 11.72
N GLN A 77 -12.32 -8.46 10.61
CA GLN A 77 -11.95 -9.52 9.67
C GLN A 77 -10.64 -9.18 8.96
N ARG A 78 -9.70 -10.12 8.93
CA ARG A 78 -8.46 -10.00 8.15
C ARG A 78 -8.77 -10.12 6.67
N PRO A 79 -8.10 -9.36 5.80
CA PRO A 79 -8.15 -9.62 4.36
C PRO A 79 -7.43 -10.92 4.02
N VAL A 80 -7.77 -11.49 2.87
CA VAL A 80 -6.95 -12.51 2.21
C VAL A 80 -6.14 -11.89 1.10
N ALA A 81 -4.90 -12.37 0.89
CA ALA A 81 -4.02 -11.99 -0.21
C ALA A 81 -3.90 -13.16 -1.18
N VAL A 82 -4.59 -13.12 -2.31
CA VAL A 82 -4.65 -14.22 -3.28
C VAL A 82 -3.65 -14.00 -4.41
N MET A 83 -2.81 -15.01 -4.67
CA MET A 83 -1.83 -14.99 -5.76
C MET A 83 -2.52 -15.39 -7.06
N ILE A 84 -2.65 -14.46 -8.01
CA ILE A 84 -3.33 -14.66 -9.29
C ILE A 84 -2.31 -14.70 -10.42
N ASP A 85 -2.40 -15.73 -11.26
CA ASP A 85 -1.56 -15.86 -12.45
C ASP A 85 -1.88 -14.77 -13.47
N ASN A 86 -0.86 -14.17 -14.07
CA ASN A 86 -1.02 -13.13 -15.08
C ASN A 86 -0.47 -13.53 -16.47
N GLU A 87 -0.31 -14.82 -16.73
CA GLU A 87 -0.01 -15.31 -18.08
C GLU A 87 -1.25 -15.23 -18.97
N SER A 88 -1.06 -14.92 -20.27
CA SER A 88 -2.17 -14.84 -21.24
C SER A 88 -3.03 -16.12 -21.30
N ILE A 89 -2.43 -17.30 -21.03
CA ILE A 89 -3.15 -18.57 -20.95
C ILE A 89 -4.05 -18.67 -19.70
N ALA A 90 -3.77 -17.91 -18.64
CA ALA A 90 -4.61 -17.86 -17.44
C ALA A 90 -5.93 -17.10 -17.69
N LEU A 91 -5.92 -16.17 -18.66
CA LEU A 91 -7.09 -15.33 -18.96
C LEU A 91 -8.27 -16.12 -19.56
N PRO A 92 -9.52 -15.65 -19.34
CA PRO A 92 -9.89 -14.53 -18.48
C PRO A 92 -9.83 -14.89 -16.99
N HIS A 93 -9.58 -13.91 -16.14
CA HIS A 93 -9.70 -14.06 -14.69
C HIS A 93 -11.16 -13.97 -14.23
N TYR A 94 -11.44 -14.58 -13.09
CA TYR A 94 -12.75 -14.54 -12.43
C TYR A 94 -12.59 -13.88 -11.06
N GLY A 95 -13.55 -13.04 -10.68
CA GLY A 95 -13.65 -12.42 -9.36
C GLY A 95 -12.62 -11.34 -9.07
N ILE A 96 -11.82 -10.93 -10.04
CA ILE A 96 -10.74 -9.94 -9.84
C ILE A 96 -11.29 -8.56 -9.47
N THR A 97 -12.50 -8.22 -9.89
CA THR A 97 -13.16 -6.97 -9.52
C THR A 97 -13.61 -6.92 -8.06
N GLN A 98 -13.51 -8.02 -7.30
CA GLN A 98 -13.74 -8.05 -5.86
C GLN A 98 -12.49 -7.60 -5.06
N ALA A 99 -11.35 -7.43 -5.72
CA ALA A 99 -10.13 -6.96 -5.07
C ALA A 99 -10.28 -5.52 -4.60
N ASP A 100 -9.84 -5.24 -3.38
CA ASP A 100 -9.75 -3.91 -2.77
C ASP A 100 -8.42 -3.24 -3.14
N VAL A 101 -7.33 -4.02 -3.06
CA VAL A 101 -5.97 -3.60 -3.43
C VAL A 101 -5.35 -4.65 -4.32
N VAL A 102 -4.70 -4.23 -5.39
CA VAL A 102 -4.00 -5.11 -6.34
C VAL A 102 -2.54 -4.70 -6.42
N TYR A 103 -1.66 -5.63 -6.10
CA TYR A 103 -0.24 -5.50 -6.42
C TYR A 103 0.06 -6.23 -7.73
N GLU A 104 0.78 -5.56 -8.64
CA GLU A 104 1.41 -6.21 -9.79
C GLU A 104 2.92 -6.05 -9.73
N MET A 105 3.64 -7.12 -9.99
CA MET A 105 5.09 -7.13 -9.98
C MET A 105 5.65 -8.23 -10.87
N MET A 106 6.83 -8.01 -11.39
CA MET A 106 7.60 -9.05 -12.07
C MET A 106 7.85 -10.21 -11.10
N ASN A 107 7.60 -11.41 -11.58
CA ASN A 107 7.68 -12.64 -10.81
C ASN A 107 8.92 -13.48 -11.15
N SER A 108 9.46 -13.27 -12.35
CA SER A 108 10.64 -13.94 -12.86
C SER A 108 11.32 -13.07 -13.92
N THR A 109 12.65 -13.13 -13.98
CA THR A 109 13.45 -12.51 -15.05
C THR A 109 13.39 -13.32 -16.36
N LEU A 110 12.79 -14.50 -16.35
CA LEU A 110 12.56 -15.32 -17.52
C LEU A 110 11.18 -15.05 -18.13
N ASN A 111 10.97 -15.56 -19.35
CA ASN A 111 9.69 -15.46 -20.07
C ASN A 111 9.22 -14.01 -20.29
N GLY A 112 10.16 -13.08 -20.59
CA GLY A 112 9.84 -11.67 -20.80
C GLY A 112 9.40 -10.95 -19.53
N HIS A 113 10.02 -11.28 -18.39
CA HIS A 113 9.69 -10.66 -17.10
C HIS A 113 8.21 -10.83 -16.69
N ILE A 114 7.71 -12.06 -16.78
CA ILE A 114 6.31 -12.37 -16.44
C ILE A 114 5.88 -11.76 -15.11
N THR A 115 4.73 -11.12 -15.09
CA THR A 115 4.14 -10.53 -13.88
C THR A 115 3.21 -11.51 -13.15
N ARG A 116 2.81 -11.12 -11.95
CA ARG A 116 1.79 -11.79 -11.14
C ARG A 116 1.06 -10.78 -10.29
N PHE A 117 -0.24 -11.02 -10.07
CA PHE A 117 -1.00 -10.25 -9.10
C PHE A 117 -0.94 -10.88 -7.71
N MET A 118 -0.88 -10.02 -6.69
CA MET A 118 -1.32 -10.30 -5.34
C MET A 118 -2.55 -9.41 -5.10
N VAL A 119 -3.72 -10.01 -4.92
CA VAL A 119 -4.96 -9.26 -4.73
C VAL A 119 -5.43 -9.39 -3.29
N LEU A 120 -5.73 -8.27 -2.65
CA LEU A 120 -6.27 -8.20 -1.30
C LEU A 120 -7.79 -8.09 -1.37
N VAL A 121 -8.49 -8.93 -0.62
CA VAL A 121 -9.95 -8.96 -0.55
C VAL A 121 -10.36 -8.95 0.92
N LYS A 122 -11.10 -7.91 1.35
CA LYS A 122 -11.62 -7.78 2.71
C LYS A 122 -12.87 -8.63 2.92
N ASP A 123 -13.84 -8.48 2.04
CA ASP A 123 -15.12 -9.20 2.08
C ASP A 123 -15.03 -10.53 1.32
N TRP A 124 -14.11 -11.39 1.76
CA TRP A 124 -13.79 -12.64 1.07
C TRP A 124 -14.88 -13.71 1.20
N GLU A 125 -15.84 -13.57 2.09
CA GLU A 125 -16.99 -14.48 2.19
C GLU A 125 -17.92 -14.38 0.96
N LYS A 126 -17.89 -13.24 0.25
CA LYS A 126 -18.64 -13.03 -0.99
C LYS A 126 -17.96 -13.60 -2.24
N ILE A 127 -16.76 -14.15 -2.13
CA ILE A 127 -16.09 -14.74 -3.27
C ILE A 127 -16.85 -15.98 -3.74
N GLU A 128 -17.36 -15.93 -4.97
CA GLU A 128 -17.93 -17.10 -5.65
C GLU A 128 -16.85 -17.88 -6.39
N GLN A 129 -16.01 -17.19 -7.13
CA GLN A 129 -14.84 -17.74 -7.84
C GLN A 129 -13.80 -16.65 -8.01
N LEU A 130 -12.56 -16.88 -7.53
CA LEU A 130 -11.43 -15.94 -7.70
C LEU A 130 -10.19 -16.71 -8.14
N GLY A 131 -9.57 -16.29 -9.23
CA GLY A 131 -8.33 -16.94 -9.73
C GLY A 131 -8.20 -16.88 -11.27
N SER A 132 -7.27 -17.66 -11.81
CA SER A 132 -6.60 -18.87 -11.25
C SER A 132 -5.50 -18.54 -10.24
N ILE A 133 -5.45 -19.33 -9.17
CA ILE A 133 -4.44 -19.22 -8.11
C ILE A 133 -3.10 -19.77 -8.59
N ARG A 134 -2.01 -19.14 -8.18
CA ARG A 134 -0.64 -19.57 -8.48
C ARG A 134 0.29 -19.48 -7.28
N SER A 135 1.53 -19.84 -7.54
CA SER A 135 2.60 -19.87 -6.54
C SER A 135 2.93 -18.49 -6.01
N THR A 136 3.14 -18.40 -4.70
CA THR A 136 3.69 -17.19 -4.06
C THR A 136 5.20 -17.05 -4.28
N ARG A 137 5.73 -15.87 -3.98
CA ARG A 137 7.15 -15.53 -3.96
C ARG A 137 7.51 -14.89 -2.61
N THR A 138 8.80 -14.77 -2.36
CA THR A 138 9.32 -14.16 -1.13
C THR A 138 8.82 -12.73 -0.92
N THR A 139 8.73 -11.95 -1.98
CA THR A 139 8.19 -10.58 -1.96
C THR A 139 6.75 -10.53 -1.44
N ASN A 140 5.87 -11.43 -1.91
CA ASN A 140 4.47 -11.45 -1.46
C ASN A 140 4.35 -11.74 0.03
N LEU A 141 5.25 -12.58 0.57
CA LEU A 141 5.31 -12.94 2.00
C LEU A 141 5.93 -11.83 2.87
N GLN A 142 6.49 -10.79 2.27
CA GLN A 142 6.96 -9.57 2.94
C GLN A 142 5.96 -8.40 2.80
N LEU A 143 5.06 -8.45 1.80
CA LEU A 143 4.02 -7.44 1.59
C LEU A 143 2.70 -7.80 2.29
N ALA A 144 2.26 -9.05 2.22
CA ALA A 144 0.99 -9.45 2.83
C ALA A 144 0.89 -9.18 4.35
N PRO A 145 1.98 -9.34 5.17
CA PRO A 145 1.93 -9.06 6.59
C PRO A 145 1.68 -7.58 6.96
N GLU A 146 1.97 -6.63 6.07
CA GLU A 146 1.66 -5.22 6.35
C GLU A 146 0.15 -4.93 6.42
N TRP A 147 -0.65 -5.86 5.88
CA TRP A 147 -2.11 -5.88 5.93
C TRP A 147 -2.65 -6.87 6.97
N ASP A 148 -1.77 -7.58 7.66
CA ASP A 148 -2.10 -8.79 8.44
C ASP A 148 -2.93 -9.78 7.63
N ALA A 149 -2.69 -9.87 6.31
CA ALA A 149 -3.46 -10.67 5.37
C ALA A 149 -3.05 -12.14 5.41
N VAL A 150 -4.01 -13.04 5.13
CA VAL A 150 -3.74 -14.48 4.97
C VAL A 150 -3.45 -14.79 3.51
N VAL A 151 -2.24 -15.28 3.21
CA VAL A 151 -1.78 -15.53 1.83
C VAL A 151 -2.39 -16.81 1.28
N CYS A 152 -3.11 -16.71 0.15
CA CYS A 152 -3.71 -17.84 -0.57
C CYS A 152 -2.92 -18.10 -1.86
N HIS A 153 -2.28 -19.27 -1.96
CA HIS A 153 -1.40 -19.60 -3.09
C HIS A 153 -1.38 -21.12 -3.38
N ASP A 154 -0.91 -21.53 -4.56
CA ASP A 154 -0.62 -22.93 -4.87
C ASP A 154 0.87 -23.09 -5.20
N GLY A 155 1.63 -23.56 -4.22
CA GLY A 155 3.08 -23.75 -4.31
C GLY A 155 3.92 -22.49 -4.17
N GLY A 156 5.21 -22.66 -4.45
CA GLY A 156 6.25 -21.63 -4.39
C GLY A 156 7.64 -22.27 -4.46
N PRO A 157 8.69 -21.49 -4.76
CA PRO A 157 10.06 -21.99 -4.69
C PRO A 157 10.46 -22.26 -3.22
N PHE A 158 11.46 -23.10 -3.00
CA PHE A 158 11.93 -23.42 -1.62
C PHE A 158 12.33 -22.18 -0.80
N TYR A 159 12.62 -21.05 -1.43
CA TYR A 159 12.96 -19.78 -0.76
C TYR A 159 11.83 -19.27 0.17
N ILE A 160 10.57 -19.59 -0.15
CA ILE A 160 9.44 -19.17 0.70
C ILE A 160 9.44 -19.85 2.07
N ASP A 161 10.10 -21.00 2.24
CA ASP A 161 10.11 -21.79 3.48
C ASP A 161 10.69 -21.03 4.69
N LEU A 162 11.53 -20.02 4.44
CA LEU A 162 12.07 -19.16 5.49
C LEU A 162 11.03 -18.15 5.96
N PHE A 163 10.24 -17.60 5.04
CA PHE A 163 9.24 -16.57 5.32
C PHE A 163 7.97 -17.17 5.94
N THR A 164 7.52 -18.33 5.46
CA THR A 164 6.34 -19.01 6.01
C THR A 164 6.50 -19.51 7.45
N LYS A 165 7.72 -19.46 8.00
CA LYS A 165 8.00 -19.77 9.42
C LYS A 165 7.86 -18.55 10.33
N ASN A 166 7.76 -17.34 9.78
CA ASN A 166 7.57 -16.14 10.58
C ASN A 166 6.19 -16.18 11.24
N PRO A 167 6.08 -15.83 12.53
CA PRO A 167 4.83 -15.96 13.27
C PRO A 167 3.74 -14.99 12.82
N TYR A 168 4.08 -14.03 11.98
CA TYR A 168 3.17 -13.04 11.36
C TYR A 168 2.79 -13.41 9.92
N VAL A 169 3.22 -14.55 9.40
CA VAL A 169 2.89 -15.02 8.04
C VAL A 169 1.95 -16.21 8.14
N ASP A 170 0.67 -15.94 7.98
CA ASP A 170 -0.34 -16.98 7.81
C ASP A 170 -0.58 -17.24 6.32
N ASN A 171 -0.69 -18.52 5.94
CA ASN A 171 -0.92 -18.87 4.54
C ASN A 171 -1.74 -20.15 4.37
N PHE A 172 -2.44 -20.23 3.23
CA PHE A 172 -3.13 -21.42 2.74
C PHE A 172 -2.48 -21.86 1.43
N ASN A 173 -1.73 -22.95 1.47
CA ASN A 173 -1.00 -23.48 0.33
C ASN A 173 -1.81 -24.60 -0.35
N GLY A 174 -2.35 -24.33 -1.56
CA GLY A 174 -3.11 -25.27 -2.38
C GLY A 174 -4.38 -25.82 -1.73
N GLY A 175 -5.00 -26.78 -2.38
CA GLY A 175 -6.20 -27.44 -1.88
C GLY A 175 -7.46 -26.56 -1.94
N PHE A 176 -7.48 -25.59 -2.84
CA PHE A 176 -8.67 -24.86 -3.25
C PHE A 176 -9.45 -25.60 -4.32
N GLY A 177 -10.63 -25.14 -4.65
CA GLY A 177 -11.47 -25.75 -5.67
C GLY A 177 -10.82 -25.71 -7.05
N ARG A 178 -11.17 -26.67 -7.90
CA ARG A 178 -10.71 -26.72 -9.29
C ARG A 178 -11.88 -26.69 -10.26
N VAL A 179 -11.74 -25.83 -11.27
CA VAL A 179 -12.72 -25.66 -12.34
C VAL A 179 -12.15 -26.24 -13.62
N ASP A 180 -12.90 -27.13 -14.26
CA ASP A 180 -12.56 -27.61 -15.61
C ASP A 180 -12.84 -26.49 -16.62
N ASN A 181 -11.78 -25.80 -17.03
CA ASN A 181 -11.82 -24.68 -17.98
C ASN A 181 -11.11 -25.02 -19.29
N GLY A 182 -10.77 -26.30 -19.52
CA GLY A 182 -10.07 -26.78 -20.72
C GLY A 182 -8.57 -26.43 -20.76
N LYS A 183 -8.01 -25.86 -19.69
CA LYS A 183 -6.59 -25.51 -19.56
C LYS A 183 -5.82 -26.60 -18.80
N SER A 184 -4.49 -26.50 -18.78
CA SER A 184 -3.68 -27.39 -17.97
C SER A 184 -3.99 -27.21 -16.47
N ARG A 185 -3.71 -28.27 -15.67
CA ARG A 185 -4.07 -28.32 -14.25
C ARG A 185 -3.63 -27.10 -13.44
N GLU A 186 -2.52 -26.52 -13.79
CA GLU A 186 -1.95 -25.35 -13.10
C GLU A 186 -2.80 -24.07 -13.23
N PHE A 187 -3.72 -23.99 -14.21
CA PHE A 187 -4.62 -22.85 -14.43
C PHE A 187 -6.07 -23.16 -14.03
N THR A 188 -6.31 -24.19 -13.24
CA THR A 188 -7.66 -24.65 -12.88
C THR A 188 -8.02 -24.46 -11.42
N GLU A 189 -7.11 -23.98 -10.58
CA GLU A 189 -7.35 -23.77 -9.15
C GLU A 189 -7.87 -22.35 -8.89
N TYR A 190 -8.93 -22.25 -8.11
CA TYR A 190 -9.62 -21.03 -7.77
C TYR A 190 -10.02 -21.05 -6.30
N VAL A 191 -10.12 -19.89 -5.65
CA VAL A 191 -10.95 -19.77 -4.44
C VAL A 191 -12.40 -19.88 -4.89
N LEU A 192 -13.11 -20.90 -4.43
CA LEU A 192 -14.54 -21.08 -4.68
C LEU A 192 -15.33 -20.82 -3.40
N THR A 193 -16.64 -20.57 -3.57
CA THR A 193 -17.57 -20.35 -2.45
C THR A 193 -17.35 -21.35 -1.31
N GLY A 194 -17.09 -20.83 -0.12
CA GLY A 194 -16.88 -21.59 1.13
C GLY A 194 -15.53 -22.32 1.25
N ASP A 195 -14.60 -22.14 0.32
CA ASP A 195 -13.26 -22.72 0.44
C ASP A 195 -12.46 -22.07 1.56
N LEU A 196 -12.54 -20.73 1.67
CA LEU A 196 -11.86 -19.99 2.73
C LEU A 196 -12.41 -20.36 4.11
N ASP A 197 -13.74 -20.47 4.26
CA ASP A 197 -14.36 -20.94 5.50
C ASP A 197 -13.78 -22.27 5.97
N LYS A 198 -13.73 -23.24 5.06
CA LYS A 198 -13.16 -24.57 5.36
C LYS A 198 -11.69 -24.50 5.74
N LYS A 199 -10.91 -23.60 5.09
CA LYS A 199 -9.48 -23.46 5.39
C LYS A 199 -9.27 -22.83 6.77
N PHE A 200 -9.97 -21.77 7.09
CA PHE A 200 -9.94 -21.16 8.41
C PHE A 200 -10.36 -22.16 9.49
N ASP A 201 -11.49 -22.85 9.32
CA ASP A 201 -12.01 -23.81 10.30
C ASP A 201 -11.07 -24.97 10.58
N ASN A 202 -10.27 -25.40 9.57
CA ASN A 202 -9.39 -26.57 9.68
C ASN A 202 -7.92 -26.22 10.00
N SER A 203 -7.52 -24.95 10.01
CA SER A 203 -6.11 -24.56 10.15
C SER A 203 -5.75 -24.01 11.54
N GLY A 204 -6.70 -23.40 12.24
CA GLY A 204 -6.45 -22.62 13.45
C GLY A 204 -5.90 -21.22 13.16
N VAL A 205 -5.81 -20.79 11.91
CA VAL A 205 -5.51 -19.40 11.51
C VAL A 205 -6.68 -18.52 11.93
N SER A 206 -6.39 -17.36 12.53
CA SER A 206 -7.42 -16.41 12.93
C SER A 206 -8.10 -15.77 11.73
N ARG A 207 -9.42 -15.64 11.78
CA ARG A 207 -10.21 -14.83 10.84
C ARG A 207 -10.12 -13.33 11.17
N GLU A 208 -9.79 -13.00 12.41
CA GLU A 208 -9.69 -11.64 12.89
C GLU A 208 -8.24 -11.17 12.91
N TYR A 209 -8.04 -9.87 12.82
CA TYR A 209 -6.73 -9.24 12.95
C TYR A 209 -5.97 -9.76 14.16
N THR A 210 -4.67 -9.96 13.97
CA THR A 210 -3.78 -10.51 15.00
C THR A 210 -3.04 -9.40 15.75
N GLN A 211 -2.20 -9.79 16.70
CA GLN A 211 -1.30 -8.86 17.39
C GLN A 211 -0.27 -8.18 16.47
N TYR A 212 -0.16 -8.63 15.22
CA TYR A 212 0.77 -8.08 14.23
C TYR A 212 0.17 -6.97 13.39
N TYR A 213 -1.15 -6.78 13.44
CA TYR A 213 -1.83 -5.68 12.74
C TYR A 213 -1.39 -4.33 13.30
N GLN A 214 -0.86 -3.45 12.44
CA GLN A 214 -0.33 -2.13 12.82
C GLN A 214 -1.32 -0.98 12.54
N GLY A 215 -2.58 -1.29 12.26
CA GLY A 215 -3.58 -0.29 11.89
C GLY A 215 -3.73 -0.10 10.38
N ALA A 216 -4.48 0.93 9.98
CA ALA A 216 -4.75 1.20 8.58
C ALA A 216 -3.46 1.45 7.78
N HIS A 217 -3.41 0.85 6.59
CA HIS A 217 -2.27 0.99 5.69
C HIS A 217 -2.22 2.37 5.05
N PHE A 218 -3.36 2.93 4.69
CA PHE A 218 -3.49 4.24 4.06
C PHE A 218 -4.22 5.25 4.94
N GLN A 219 -3.94 6.51 4.70
CA GLN A 219 -4.80 7.62 5.10
C GLN A 219 -5.72 7.95 3.93
N PHE A 220 -7.00 8.23 4.21
CA PHE A 220 -7.97 8.56 3.18
C PHE A 220 -8.55 9.95 3.39
N ALA A 221 -8.76 10.66 2.29
CA ALA A 221 -9.53 11.89 2.27
C ALA A 221 -11.02 11.61 2.53
N SER A 222 -11.72 12.60 3.06
CA SER A 222 -13.19 12.52 3.11
C SER A 222 -13.78 12.63 1.70
N GLU A 223 -14.91 11.98 1.44
CA GLU A 223 -15.60 12.09 0.16
C GLU A 223 -16.05 13.53 -0.17
N ALA A 224 -16.25 14.36 0.88
CA ALA A 224 -16.61 15.77 0.70
C ALA A 224 -15.43 16.63 0.25
N ASN A 225 -14.21 16.21 0.53
CA ASN A 225 -12.98 16.91 0.18
C ASN A 225 -11.96 15.93 -0.38
N PRO A 226 -12.16 15.43 -1.61
CA PRO A 226 -11.25 14.49 -2.24
C PRO A 226 -9.89 15.15 -2.50
N VAL A 227 -8.85 14.32 -2.61
CA VAL A 227 -7.51 14.76 -3.00
C VAL A 227 -7.55 15.27 -4.43
N ASP A 228 -7.08 16.51 -4.62
CA ASP A 228 -6.79 17.12 -5.92
C ASP A 228 -5.27 17.32 -6.05
N LEU A 229 -4.64 16.53 -6.91
CA LEU A 229 -3.21 16.60 -7.13
C LEU A 229 -2.76 17.76 -8.02
N SER A 230 -3.67 18.57 -8.56
CA SER A 230 -3.35 19.65 -9.53
C SER A 230 -2.36 20.68 -9.01
N SER A 231 -2.31 20.90 -7.69
CA SER A 231 -1.40 21.84 -7.03
C SER A 231 -0.18 21.16 -6.37
N GLY A 232 -0.08 19.82 -6.47
CA GLY A 232 1.03 19.07 -5.89
C GLY A 232 2.38 19.43 -6.49
N ASN A 233 3.44 19.36 -5.69
CA ASN A 233 4.80 19.63 -6.15
C ASN A 233 5.23 18.57 -7.17
N GLY A 234 5.52 19.01 -8.41
CA GLY A 234 5.86 18.11 -9.52
C GLY A 234 4.65 17.44 -10.20
N ALA A 235 3.43 17.94 -9.96
CA ALA A 235 2.21 17.40 -10.58
C ALA A 235 2.26 17.49 -12.11
N VAL A 236 1.82 16.41 -12.76
CA VAL A 236 1.66 16.32 -14.22
C VAL A 236 0.30 15.73 -14.56
N ASP A 237 -0.18 16.00 -15.78
CA ASP A 237 -1.34 15.28 -16.30
C ASP A 237 -0.99 13.79 -16.45
N CYS A 238 -1.97 12.93 -16.19
CA CYS A 238 -1.79 11.50 -16.27
C CYS A 238 -3.10 10.85 -16.72
N THR A 239 -3.28 10.74 -18.01
CA THR A 239 -4.44 10.07 -18.62
C THR A 239 -4.13 8.66 -19.12
N ASN A 240 -2.84 8.34 -19.26
CA ASN A 240 -2.37 7.03 -19.67
C ASN A 240 -1.09 6.65 -18.90
N ILE A 241 -1.03 5.40 -18.45
CA ILE A 241 0.14 4.81 -17.79
C ILE A 241 0.49 3.53 -18.54
N GLU A 242 1.67 3.50 -19.17
CA GLU A 242 2.22 2.26 -19.73
C GLU A 242 3.28 1.72 -18.79
N LEU A 243 3.04 0.53 -18.25
CA LEU A 243 3.95 -0.11 -17.31
C LEU A 243 5.04 -0.86 -18.09
N PRO A 244 6.31 -0.84 -17.64
CA PRO A 244 7.41 -1.51 -18.32
C PRO A 244 7.43 -3.01 -18.06
N PHE A 245 6.27 -3.67 -18.24
CA PHE A 245 6.09 -5.10 -18.09
C PHE A 245 5.99 -5.76 -19.46
N GLU A 246 7.14 -6.03 -20.10
CA GLU A 246 7.24 -6.55 -21.46
C GLU A 246 6.39 -7.79 -21.74
N HIS A 247 6.11 -8.60 -20.69
CA HIS A 247 5.37 -9.85 -20.87
C HIS A 247 3.91 -9.62 -21.24
N ASN A 248 3.26 -8.65 -20.61
CA ASN A 248 1.82 -8.43 -20.71
C ASN A 248 1.42 -7.03 -21.17
N ASP A 249 2.36 -6.10 -21.35
CA ASP A 249 2.10 -4.72 -21.78
C ASP A 249 0.97 -4.09 -20.95
N SER A 250 1.08 -4.16 -19.60
CA SER A 250 0.08 -3.62 -18.68
C SER A 250 -0.05 -2.11 -18.86
N CYS A 251 -1.30 -1.64 -18.96
CA CYS A 251 -1.62 -0.24 -19.15
C CYS A 251 -2.83 0.15 -18.28
N LEU A 252 -2.85 1.41 -17.81
CA LEU A 252 -4.01 1.98 -17.12
C LEU A 252 -4.40 3.28 -17.82
N GLU A 253 -5.65 3.36 -18.27
CA GLU A 253 -6.24 4.52 -18.96
C GLU A 253 -7.22 5.22 -18.01
N TYR A 254 -7.11 6.54 -17.86
CA TYR A 254 -8.02 7.33 -17.05
C TYR A 254 -9.40 7.48 -17.73
N ILE A 255 -10.44 7.10 -17.02
CA ILE A 255 -11.84 7.18 -17.45
C ILE A 255 -12.51 8.31 -16.67
N ALA A 256 -12.63 9.47 -17.30
CA ALA A 256 -13.18 10.67 -16.66
C ALA A 256 -14.61 10.53 -16.17
N GLU A 257 -15.42 9.64 -16.79
CA GLU A 257 -16.82 9.40 -16.42
C GLU A 257 -16.95 8.71 -15.06
N THR A 258 -16.00 7.89 -14.68
CA THR A 258 -15.96 7.13 -13.41
C THR A 258 -14.93 7.64 -12.44
N ASP A 259 -14.07 8.58 -12.87
CA ASP A 259 -12.90 9.07 -12.12
C ASP A 259 -11.98 7.94 -11.67
N THR A 260 -11.72 6.98 -12.56
CA THR A 260 -10.92 5.78 -12.31
C THR A 260 -9.92 5.50 -13.41
N TYR A 261 -8.92 4.67 -13.12
CA TYR A 261 -7.98 4.12 -14.07
C TYR A 261 -8.37 2.70 -14.42
N ARG A 262 -8.66 2.47 -15.71
CA ARG A 262 -9.03 1.14 -16.24
C ARG A 262 -7.79 0.39 -16.66
N TYR A 263 -7.64 -0.81 -16.13
CA TYR A 263 -6.55 -1.71 -16.46
C TYR A 263 -6.79 -2.43 -17.79
N SER A 264 -5.72 -2.60 -18.56
CA SER A 264 -5.67 -3.44 -19.76
C SER A 264 -4.32 -4.17 -19.85
N GLU A 265 -4.28 -5.29 -20.58
CA GLU A 265 -3.07 -6.05 -20.81
C GLU A 265 -3.14 -6.83 -22.13
N TYR A 266 -2.00 -7.25 -22.66
CA TYR A 266 -1.90 -7.95 -23.96
C TYR A 266 -2.62 -7.20 -25.10
N GLY A 267 -2.65 -5.86 -25.04
CA GLY A 267 -3.34 -4.99 -25.99
C GLY A 267 -4.87 -5.16 -26.01
N LYS A 268 -5.48 -5.57 -24.89
CA LYS A 268 -6.92 -5.81 -24.77
C LYS A 268 -7.47 -5.23 -23.46
N GLU A 269 -8.72 -4.78 -23.53
CA GLU A 269 -9.48 -4.46 -22.33
C GLU A 269 -9.57 -5.67 -21.39
N TYR A 270 -9.35 -5.42 -20.11
CA TYR A 270 -9.40 -6.45 -19.09
C TYR A 270 -10.75 -6.46 -18.39
N LYS A 271 -11.47 -7.58 -18.53
CA LYS A 271 -12.78 -7.77 -17.92
C LYS A 271 -12.80 -8.99 -17.02
N ASP A 272 -13.42 -8.84 -15.88
CA ASP A 272 -13.75 -9.95 -15.00
C ASP A 272 -14.76 -10.88 -15.67
N ALA A 273 -14.41 -12.15 -15.82
CA ALA A 273 -15.30 -13.13 -16.46
C ALA A 273 -16.51 -13.52 -15.60
N ALA A 274 -16.51 -13.20 -14.31
CA ALA A 274 -17.62 -13.48 -13.42
C ALA A 274 -18.81 -12.54 -13.66
N ASN A 275 -18.55 -11.25 -13.93
CA ASN A 275 -19.60 -10.22 -14.02
C ASN A 275 -19.53 -9.35 -15.29
N GLY A 276 -18.41 -9.42 -16.04
CA GLY A 276 -18.19 -8.62 -17.25
C GLY A 276 -17.77 -7.17 -16.98
N GLU A 277 -17.53 -6.79 -15.73
CA GLU A 277 -17.07 -5.47 -15.33
C GLU A 277 -15.58 -5.28 -15.64
N TYR A 278 -15.17 -4.03 -15.79
CA TYR A 278 -13.77 -3.68 -15.95
C TYR A 278 -13.04 -3.68 -14.59
N MET A 279 -11.76 -3.99 -14.63
CA MET A 279 -10.88 -3.79 -13.49
C MET A 279 -10.45 -2.32 -13.46
N GLU A 280 -10.95 -1.58 -12.49
CA GLU A 280 -10.75 -0.12 -12.37
C GLU A 280 -10.31 0.25 -10.96
N PHE A 281 -9.49 1.32 -10.87
CA PHE A 281 -8.89 1.79 -9.64
C PHE A 281 -9.00 3.31 -9.51
N THR A 282 -9.38 3.79 -8.33
CA THR A 282 -9.37 5.23 -8.02
C THR A 282 -7.95 5.74 -7.79
N ASN A 283 -7.11 4.89 -7.17
CA ASN A 283 -5.75 5.23 -6.81
C ASN A 283 -4.76 4.30 -7.52
N VAL A 284 -3.68 4.86 -8.06
CA VAL A 284 -2.56 4.11 -8.62
C VAL A 284 -1.27 4.56 -7.93
N ILE A 285 -0.48 3.61 -7.47
CA ILE A 285 0.85 3.84 -6.90
C ILE A 285 1.87 3.07 -7.73
N LEU A 286 2.86 3.77 -8.24
CA LEU A 286 4.01 3.18 -8.91
C LEU A 286 5.20 3.29 -7.97
N GLN A 287 5.79 2.15 -7.64
CA GLN A 287 6.86 2.04 -6.65
C GLN A 287 8.12 1.49 -7.30
N GLU A 288 9.14 2.32 -7.49
CA GLU A 288 10.45 1.85 -7.89
C GLU A 288 11.02 0.97 -6.76
N CYS A 289 11.39 -0.27 -7.06
CA CYS A 289 11.86 -1.20 -6.04
C CYS A 289 12.99 -2.08 -6.58
N LYS A 290 14.15 -2.05 -5.89
CA LYS A 290 15.28 -2.92 -6.22
C LYS A 290 14.92 -4.39 -6.05
N TYR A 291 15.58 -5.24 -6.81
CA TYR A 291 15.40 -6.68 -6.72
C TYR A 291 16.72 -7.44 -6.85
N GLU A 292 16.68 -8.71 -6.49
CA GLU A 292 17.70 -9.70 -6.84
C GLU A 292 17.07 -10.89 -7.55
N GLN A 293 17.81 -11.48 -8.48
CA GLN A 293 17.49 -12.79 -9.02
C GLN A 293 18.07 -13.86 -8.11
N LEU A 294 17.22 -14.76 -7.61
CA LEU A 294 17.61 -15.76 -6.61
C LEU A 294 18.29 -16.99 -7.21
N ASP A 295 17.98 -17.35 -8.45
CA ASP A 295 18.51 -18.53 -9.11
C ASP A 295 18.39 -18.49 -10.64
N ASP A 296 18.86 -19.56 -11.31
CA ASP A 296 18.82 -19.72 -12.76
C ASP A 296 17.39 -19.91 -13.33
N ASN A 297 16.38 -20.13 -12.48
CA ASN A 297 14.96 -20.14 -12.88
C ASN A 297 14.39 -18.70 -12.97
N GLY A 298 15.22 -17.70 -12.68
CA GLY A 298 14.83 -16.31 -12.76
C GLY A 298 13.94 -15.82 -11.62
N TYR A 299 13.76 -16.59 -10.56
CA TYR A 299 12.96 -16.15 -9.42
C TYR A 299 13.49 -14.87 -8.82
N MET A 300 12.60 -13.92 -8.57
CA MET A 300 12.91 -12.58 -8.07
C MET A 300 12.51 -12.41 -6.62
N ASN A 301 13.27 -11.60 -5.89
CA ASN A 301 12.93 -11.05 -4.60
C ASN A 301 13.12 -9.54 -4.66
N PHE A 302 12.05 -8.77 -4.46
CA PHE A 302 12.13 -7.33 -4.33
C PHE A 302 12.52 -6.94 -2.90
N PHE A 303 13.35 -5.91 -2.75
CA PHE A 303 13.81 -5.39 -1.46
C PHE A 303 12.83 -4.36 -0.92
N VAL A 304 11.63 -4.81 -0.58
CA VAL A 304 10.51 -3.96 -0.16
C VAL A 304 10.74 -3.20 1.15
N LYS A 305 11.87 -3.43 1.83
CA LYS A 305 12.30 -2.72 3.04
C LYS A 305 13.46 -1.75 2.79
N GLU A 306 13.86 -1.56 1.55
CA GLU A 306 15.00 -0.72 1.17
C GLU A 306 14.52 0.45 0.28
N GLY A 307 13.40 1.08 0.67
CA GLY A 307 12.78 2.15 -0.11
C GLY A 307 13.31 3.55 0.17
N ASP A 308 14.17 3.73 1.16
CA ASP A 308 14.66 5.06 1.55
C ASP A 308 15.33 5.78 0.36
N GLY A 309 14.69 6.86 -0.09
CA GLY A 309 15.10 7.64 -1.25
C GLY A 309 14.80 7.01 -2.62
N MET A 310 14.05 5.90 -2.68
CA MET A 310 13.54 5.34 -3.94
C MET A 310 12.35 6.16 -4.45
N SER A 311 12.23 6.21 -5.77
CA SER A 311 11.20 6.98 -6.47
C SER A 311 9.85 6.25 -6.48
N GLY A 312 8.78 7.01 -6.69
CA GLY A 312 7.45 6.50 -6.93
C GLY A 312 6.57 7.58 -7.53
N TYR A 313 5.35 7.20 -7.88
CA TYR A 313 4.28 8.13 -8.25
C TYR A 313 3.00 7.75 -7.52
N TYR A 314 2.28 8.75 -7.03
CA TYR A 314 0.89 8.63 -6.65
C TYR A 314 0.02 9.30 -7.71
N ILE A 315 -1.02 8.60 -8.16
CA ILE A 315 -1.83 8.97 -9.31
C ILE A 315 -3.30 8.79 -8.95
N THR A 316 -4.11 9.83 -9.15
CA THR A 316 -5.56 9.86 -8.98
C THR A 316 -6.14 11.06 -9.72
N GLY A 317 -7.43 11.02 -10.15
CA GLY A 317 -8.13 12.15 -10.75
C GLY A 317 -7.47 12.68 -12.03
N GLY A 318 -6.85 11.83 -12.84
CA GLY A 318 -6.16 12.23 -14.08
C GLY A 318 -4.83 12.97 -13.86
N LYS A 319 -4.25 12.89 -12.66
CA LYS A 319 -3.00 13.56 -12.29
C LYS A 319 -2.04 12.59 -11.61
N ALA A 320 -0.74 12.86 -11.76
CA ALA A 320 0.33 12.16 -11.06
C ALA A 320 1.22 13.15 -10.31
N VAL A 321 1.67 12.77 -9.12
CA VAL A 321 2.73 13.45 -8.38
C VAL A 321 3.85 12.50 -8.04
N PRO A 322 5.13 12.93 -8.11
CA PRO A 322 6.23 12.11 -7.65
C PRO A 322 6.17 11.95 -6.12
N VAL A 323 6.51 10.75 -5.66
CA VAL A 323 6.59 10.41 -4.24
C VAL A 323 7.88 9.67 -3.95
N THR A 324 8.22 9.57 -2.68
CA THR A 324 9.19 8.62 -2.15
C THR A 324 8.47 7.64 -1.25
N TRP A 325 9.11 6.50 -0.93
CA TRP A 325 8.49 5.51 -0.07
C TRP A 325 9.48 4.92 0.94
N GLU A 326 8.95 4.42 2.03
CA GLU A 326 9.70 3.69 3.05
C GLU A 326 8.86 2.56 3.66
N LYS A 327 9.54 1.53 4.18
CA LYS A 327 8.93 0.44 4.92
C LYS A 327 9.86 0.01 6.04
N GLN A 328 9.36 0.06 7.27
CA GLN A 328 10.16 -0.22 8.46
C GLN A 328 10.52 -1.70 8.61
N ASP A 329 9.54 -2.60 8.44
CA ASP A 329 9.69 -4.06 8.51
C ASP A 329 8.48 -4.75 7.88
N ASP A 330 8.44 -6.07 7.81
CA ASP A 330 7.42 -6.86 7.10
C ASP A 330 5.99 -6.56 7.59
N ILE A 331 5.78 -6.35 8.90
CA ILE A 331 4.45 -6.09 9.48
C ILE A 331 4.03 -4.62 9.43
N TYR A 332 4.94 -3.70 9.14
CA TYR A 332 4.61 -2.27 9.09
C TYR A 332 4.16 -1.88 7.69
N PRO A 333 3.15 -1.01 7.57
CA PRO A 333 2.71 -0.49 6.28
C PRO A 333 3.84 0.21 5.53
N THR A 334 3.87 0.02 4.21
CA THR A 334 4.64 0.88 3.32
C THR A 334 4.02 2.27 3.34
N ARG A 335 4.84 3.31 3.56
CA ARG A 335 4.42 4.72 3.60
C ARG A 335 4.97 5.46 2.40
N TYR A 336 4.17 6.36 1.86
CA TYR A 336 4.52 7.17 0.70
C TYR A 336 4.44 8.63 1.07
N TYR A 337 5.41 9.42 0.61
CA TYR A 337 5.55 10.83 0.95
C TYR A 337 5.71 11.66 -0.33
N ASP A 338 5.05 12.82 -0.37
CA ASP A 338 5.24 13.80 -1.42
C ASP A 338 6.65 14.45 -1.36
N LEU A 339 6.98 15.28 -2.35
CA LEU A 339 8.28 15.97 -2.38
C LEU A 339 8.46 17.01 -1.26
N ASP A 340 7.39 17.37 -0.56
CA ASP A 340 7.43 18.28 0.59
C ASP A 340 7.58 17.50 1.91
N GLY A 341 7.57 16.15 1.86
CA GLY A 341 7.77 15.24 2.99
C GLY A 341 6.50 14.94 3.78
N ASN A 342 5.33 15.24 3.22
CA ASN A 342 4.05 14.87 3.83
C ASN A 342 3.63 13.48 3.37
N GLU A 343 3.12 12.65 4.29
CA GLU A 343 2.52 11.36 3.92
C GLU A 343 1.31 11.60 3.02
N ILE A 344 1.22 10.87 1.91
CA ILE A 344 0.11 11.02 0.97
C ILE A 344 -1.22 10.57 1.59
N THR A 345 -2.29 11.18 1.13
CA THR A 345 -3.67 10.80 1.42
C THR A 345 -4.31 10.28 0.14
N LEU A 346 -5.02 9.15 0.21
CA LEU A 346 -5.68 8.53 -0.94
C LEU A 346 -7.15 8.96 -1.03
N ASN A 347 -7.70 8.90 -2.24
CA ASN A 347 -9.15 9.01 -2.45
C ASN A 347 -9.86 7.69 -2.11
N THR A 348 -11.13 7.79 -1.67
CA THR A 348 -11.98 6.62 -1.44
C THR A 348 -12.09 5.77 -2.70
N GLY A 349 -11.81 4.49 -2.60
CA GLY A 349 -11.87 3.52 -3.69
C GLY A 349 -10.67 2.57 -3.73
N LYS A 350 -10.67 1.71 -4.74
CA LYS A 350 -9.65 0.67 -4.93
C LYS A 350 -8.29 1.24 -5.30
N THR A 351 -7.24 0.51 -4.91
CA THR A 351 -5.85 0.91 -5.17
C THR A 351 -5.10 -0.15 -5.97
N TYR A 352 -4.41 0.29 -7.02
CA TYR A 352 -3.45 -0.51 -7.76
C TYR A 352 -2.03 -0.09 -7.39
N ILE A 353 -1.15 -1.05 -7.14
CA ILE A 353 0.26 -0.82 -6.78
C ILE A 353 1.15 -1.64 -7.71
N ALA A 354 1.99 -0.98 -8.51
CA ALA A 354 3.01 -1.64 -9.31
C ALA A 354 4.38 -1.53 -8.65
N LEU A 355 5.05 -2.67 -8.43
CA LEU A 355 6.48 -2.69 -8.11
C LEU A 355 7.28 -2.75 -9.40
N VAL A 356 7.98 -1.67 -9.72
CA VAL A 356 8.76 -1.53 -10.95
C VAL A 356 10.26 -1.59 -10.62
N ALA A 357 10.98 -2.43 -11.35
CA ALA A 357 12.41 -2.58 -11.14
C ALA A 357 13.19 -1.36 -11.67
N PRO A 358 14.30 -0.95 -11.02
CA PRO A 358 15.05 0.24 -11.41
C PRO A 358 15.64 0.18 -12.81
N ASP A 359 15.95 -1.01 -13.33
CA ASP A 359 16.53 -1.22 -14.67
C ASP A 359 15.53 -1.00 -15.82
N VAL A 360 14.23 -0.93 -15.50
CA VAL A 360 13.15 -0.61 -16.46
C VAL A 360 12.34 0.62 -16.04
N TRP A 361 12.72 1.31 -14.94
CA TRP A 361 11.98 2.47 -14.43
C TRP A 361 11.88 3.63 -15.44
N ASP A 362 12.95 3.85 -16.21
CA ASP A 362 12.98 4.90 -17.23
C ASP A 362 12.11 4.58 -18.46
N ASP A 363 11.64 3.36 -18.60
CA ASP A 363 10.72 2.93 -19.68
C ASP A 363 9.24 3.13 -19.28
N LEU A 364 8.97 3.56 -18.07
CA LEU A 364 7.62 3.90 -17.57
C LEU A 364 7.11 5.15 -18.32
N VAL A 365 5.89 5.05 -18.88
CA VAL A 365 5.21 6.17 -19.52
C VAL A 365 4.10 6.70 -18.64
N ILE A 366 4.07 8.00 -18.42
CA ILE A 366 3.01 8.76 -17.71
C ILE A 366 2.64 9.93 -18.61
N GLU A 367 1.41 9.92 -19.21
CA GLU A 367 0.93 10.92 -20.17
C GLU A 367 -0.48 11.46 -19.82
#